data_59d1f1a393016665f0790dc353ef5766
#
_entry.id   59d1f1a393016665f0790dc353ef5766
#
_cell.length_a   1.000
_cell.length_b   1.000
_cell.length_c   1.000
_cell.angle_alpha   90.00
_cell.angle_beta   90.00
_cell.angle_gamma   90.00
#
_symmetry.space_group_name_H-M   'P 1'
#
loop_
_entity.id
_entity.type
_entity.pdbx_description
1 polymer ?
#
loop_
_entity_poly.entity_id
_entity_poly.type
_entity_poly.pdbx_seq_one_letter_code
_entity_poly.pdbx_strand_id
1 'polypeptide(L)'
;MSEALEILKSCDAFLEGHFLLSSGRHSGAYCQMAYLQQYPDRCAEVMKAVADKVKEMDVDVIVGPAMGGIVYAYELARQTGKRAIFTERVDNVMCLKRFAIHPGEKCIIAEDVVTTGISSLETKRVIEEAGGICLGITCVVDRTKPEAPSPIPILASALKLDLPNYTPEECPICKEGKLPLV
;
A
#
# COMPACT_ATOMS: atom_id res chain seq x y z
N MET A 1 -15.05 -12.70 -8.35
CA MET A 1 -14.35 -11.47 -7.98
C MET A 1 -13.91 -11.65 -6.53
N SER A 2 -12.79 -11.09 -6.08
CA SER A 2 -12.40 -11.26 -4.67
C SER A 2 -13.26 -10.36 -3.79
N GLU A 3 -13.60 -10.82 -2.58
CA GLU A 3 -14.36 -10.07 -1.58
C GLU A 3 -13.73 -8.68 -1.30
N ALA A 4 -12.41 -8.63 -1.19
CA ALA A 4 -11.68 -7.38 -1.02
C ALA A 4 -11.96 -6.36 -2.15
N LEU A 5 -12.02 -6.79 -3.42
CA LEU A 5 -12.32 -5.91 -4.53
C LEU A 5 -13.75 -5.36 -4.47
N GLU A 6 -14.72 -6.18 -4.08
CA GLU A 6 -16.10 -5.74 -3.91
C GLU A 6 -16.22 -4.67 -2.80
N ILE A 7 -15.51 -4.88 -1.69
CA ILE A 7 -15.45 -3.88 -0.61
C ILE A 7 -14.85 -2.57 -1.12
N LEU A 8 -13.72 -2.62 -1.84
CA LEU A 8 -13.10 -1.42 -2.41
C LEU A 8 -14.04 -0.67 -3.36
N LYS A 9 -14.77 -1.39 -4.23
CA LYS A 9 -15.77 -0.80 -5.13
C LYS A 9 -16.93 -0.17 -4.34
N SER A 10 -17.41 -0.82 -3.29
CA SER A 10 -18.54 -0.36 -2.49
C SER A 10 -18.30 0.93 -1.69
N CYS A 11 -17.05 1.36 -1.56
CA CYS A 11 -16.65 2.60 -0.89
C CYS A 11 -15.87 3.56 -1.79
N ASP A 12 -16.00 3.39 -3.11
CA ASP A 12 -15.31 4.20 -4.11
C ASP A 12 -13.77 4.24 -3.99
N ALA A 13 -13.19 3.26 -3.26
CA ALA A 13 -11.74 3.11 -3.16
C ALA A 13 -11.11 2.49 -4.42
N PHE A 14 -11.94 1.84 -5.26
CA PHE A 14 -11.57 1.38 -6.60
C PHE A 14 -12.58 1.89 -7.61
N LEU A 15 -12.09 2.72 -8.53
CA LEU A 15 -12.89 3.37 -9.57
C LEU A 15 -12.51 2.82 -10.94
N GLU A 16 -13.52 2.54 -11.77
CA GLU A 16 -13.34 2.19 -13.18
C GLU A 16 -13.74 3.40 -14.04
N GLY A 17 -12.91 3.76 -15.02
CA GLY A 17 -13.13 4.97 -15.81
C GLY A 17 -11.97 5.27 -16.75
N HIS A 18 -11.72 6.56 -17.01
CA HIS A 18 -10.57 7.01 -17.79
C HIS A 18 -9.81 8.08 -17.00
N PHE A 19 -8.67 7.70 -16.43
CA PHE A 19 -7.94 8.52 -15.46
C PHE A 19 -6.61 8.99 -16.01
N LEU A 20 -6.30 10.29 -15.76
CA LEU A 20 -4.97 10.86 -15.94
C LEU A 20 -4.14 10.63 -14.66
N LEU A 21 -3.10 9.83 -14.77
CA LEU A 21 -2.18 9.59 -13.65
C LEU A 21 -1.18 10.74 -13.51
N SER A 22 -0.62 10.93 -12.32
CA SER A 22 0.41 11.96 -12.04
C SER A 22 1.66 11.84 -12.95
N SER A 23 1.89 10.65 -13.50
CA SER A 23 2.94 10.40 -14.50
C SER A 23 2.60 10.88 -15.91
N GLY A 24 1.42 11.47 -16.15
CA GLY A 24 0.92 11.82 -17.46
C GLY A 24 0.39 10.61 -18.27
N ARG A 25 0.41 9.43 -17.71
CA ARG A 25 -0.13 8.22 -18.35
C ARG A 25 -1.63 8.06 -18.06
N HIS A 26 -2.33 7.34 -18.92
CA HIS A 26 -3.76 7.06 -18.79
C HIS A 26 -3.99 5.66 -18.20
N SER A 27 -5.04 5.50 -17.39
CA SER A 27 -5.44 4.22 -16.83
C SER A 27 -6.95 4.04 -16.91
N GLY A 28 -7.38 2.78 -17.07
CA GLY A 28 -8.80 2.39 -17.02
C GLY A 28 -9.35 2.25 -15.60
N ALA A 29 -8.50 2.37 -14.58
CA ALA A 29 -8.91 2.28 -13.18
C ALA A 29 -8.00 3.13 -12.28
N TYR A 30 -8.55 3.52 -11.13
CA TYR A 30 -7.85 4.31 -10.13
C TYR A 30 -8.14 3.76 -8.72
N CYS A 31 -7.09 3.71 -7.87
CA CYS A 31 -7.21 3.31 -6.48
C CYS A 31 -7.06 4.55 -5.59
N GLN A 32 -8.15 4.96 -4.93
CA GLN A 32 -8.15 6.03 -3.94
C GLN A 32 -8.35 5.44 -2.54
N MET A 33 -7.27 4.96 -1.96
CA MET A 33 -7.32 4.16 -0.75
C MET A 33 -7.78 4.93 0.49
N ALA A 34 -7.68 6.27 0.48
CA ALA A 34 -8.24 7.10 1.53
C ALA A 34 -9.76 6.91 1.71
N TYR A 35 -10.46 6.51 0.65
CA TYR A 35 -11.90 6.23 0.75
C TYR A 35 -12.21 4.96 1.53
N LEU A 36 -11.34 3.95 1.49
CA LEU A 36 -11.49 2.78 2.36
C LEU A 36 -11.22 3.16 3.84
N GLN A 37 -10.22 4.01 4.08
CA GLN A 37 -9.82 4.38 5.44
C GLN A 37 -10.91 5.10 6.25
N GLN A 38 -11.89 5.74 5.59
CA GLN A 38 -13.01 6.38 6.26
C GLN A 38 -14.03 5.38 6.85
N TYR A 39 -13.95 4.09 6.47
CA TYR A 39 -14.84 3.02 6.94
C TYR A 39 -14.04 1.96 7.72
N PRO A 40 -13.88 2.13 9.06
CA PRO A 40 -13.03 1.23 9.86
C PRO A 40 -13.41 -0.26 9.74
N ASP A 41 -14.70 -0.57 9.72
CA ASP A 41 -15.18 -1.96 9.63
C ASP A 41 -14.78 -2.61 8.29
N ARG A 42 -14.93 -1.88 7.18
CA ARG A 42 -14.52 -2.35 5.85
C ARG A 42 -13.01 -2.48 5.73
N CYS A 43 -12.28 -1.52 6.30
CA CYS A 43 -10.82 -1.59 6.38
C CYS A 43 -10.37 -2.84 7.16
N ALA A 44 -11.01 -3.11 8.30
CA ALA A 44 -10.74 -4.29 9.10
C ALA A 44 -11.00 -5.60 8.34
N GLU A 45 -12.10 -5.67 7.60
CA GLU A 45 -12.47 -6.83 6.78
C GLU A 45 -11.46 -7.07 5.67
N VAL A 46 -11.08 -6.02 4.91
CA VAL A 46 -10.07 -6.13 3.85
C VAL A 46 -8.71 -6.56 4.41
N MET A 47 -8.31 -6.03 5.57
CA MET A 47 -7.01 -6.33 6.19
C MET A 47 -6.94 -7.69 6.87
N LYS A 48 -8.08 -8.38 7.08
CA LYS A 48 -8.13 -9.65 7.81
C LYS A 48 -7.21 -10.72 7.20
N ALA A 49 -7.27 -10.90 5.88
CA ALA A 49 -6.44 -11.92 5.21
C ALA A 49 -4.94 -11.61 5.32
N VAL A 50 -4.56 -10.34 5.38
CA VAL A 50 -3.19 -9.90 5.61
C VAL A 50 -2.79 -10.15 7.06
N ALA A 51 -3.69 -9.80 8.01
CA ALA A 51 -3.45 -9.99 9.44
C ALA A 51 -3.28 -11.46 9.80
N ASP A 52 -4.07 -12.35 9.23
CA ASP A 52 -3.98 -13.79 9.50
C ASP A 52 -2.61 -14.36 9.08
N LYS A 53 -2.04 -13.89 7.98
CA LYS A 53 -0.67 -14.26 7.58
C LYS A 53 0.40 -13.66 8.52
N VAL A 54 0.23 -12.40 8.93
CA VAL A 54 1.20 -11.71 9.81
C VAL A 54 1.21 -12.30 11.22
N LYS A 55 0.10 -12.81 11.72
CA LYS A 55 0.03 -13.51 13.02
C LYS A 55 0.98 -14.72 13.12
N GLU A 56 1.24 -15.38 11.98
CA GLU A 56 2.13 -16.53 11.89
C GLU A 56 3.62 -16.14 11.80
N MET A 57 3.91 -14.83 11.67
CA MET A 57 5.26 -14.32 11.51
C MET A 57 5.82 -13.79 12.83
N ASP A 58 7.11 -13.93 13.01
CA ASP A 58 7.85 -13.37 14.13
C ASP A 58 8.14 -11.87 13.86
N VAL A 59 7.18 -11.02 14.23
CA VAL A 59 7.16 -9.56 14.00
C VAL A 59 6.93 -8.84 15.32
N ASP A 60 7.66 -7.76 15.54
CA ASP A 60 7.52 -6.91 16.71
C ASP A 60 6.76 -5.61 16.39
N VAL A 61 7.04 -5.02 15.23
CA VAL A 61 6.59 -3.67 14.87
C VAL A 61 6.05 -3.63 13.45
N ILE A 62 4.93 -2.93 13.28
CA ILE A 62 4.35 -2.62 11.97
C ILE A 62 4.55 -1.12 11.69
N VAL A 63 5.17 -0.81 10.55
CA VAL A 63 5.61 0.54 10.20
C VAL A 63 4.84 1.02 8.97
N GLY A 64 4.04 2.09 9.11
CA GLY A 64 3.32 2.70 8.00
C GLY A 64 4.04 3.92 7.43
N PRO A 65 4.38 3.97 6.16
CA PRO A 65 4.80 5.23 5.54
C PRO A 65 3.65 6.23 5.51
N ALA A 66 3.88 7.44 6.03
CA ALA A 66 2.87 8.49 5.97
C ALA A 66 2.68 9.00 4.53
N MET A 67 1.44 9.34 4.14
CA MET A 67 0.19 9.30 4.92
C MET A 67 -0.58 7.99 4.74
N GLY A 68 -0.52 7.37 3.53
CA GLY A 68 -1.36 6.24 3.13
C GLY A 68 -1.23 5.02 4.06
N GLY A 69 -0.01 4.67 4.46
CA GLY A 69 0.25 3.48 5.28
C GLY A 69 -0.14 3.59 6.76
N ILE A 70 -0.39 4.79 7.30
CA ILE A 70 -0.61 4.97 8.75
C ILE A 70 -1.80 4.16 9.24
N VAL A 71 -2.96 4.32 8.60
CA VAL A 71 -4.20 3.65 9.04
C VAL A 71 -4.08 2.14 8.88
N TYR A 72 -3.46 1.67 7.81
CA TYR A 72 -3.27 0.23 7.57
C TYR A 72 -2.27 -0.39 8.54
N ALA A 73 -1.21 0.31 8.91
CA ALA A 73 -0.28 -0.14 9.94
C ALA A 73 -0.98 -0.24 11.30
N TYR A 74 -1.79 0.75 11.65
CA TYR A 74 -2.57 0.74 12.89
C TYR A 74 -3.57 -0.41 12.92
N GLU A 75 -4.33 -0.59 11.84
CA GLU A 75 -5.32 -1.65 11.74
C GLU A 75 -4.68 -3.05 11.78
N LEU A 76 -3.60 -3.25 11.04
CA LEU A 76 -2.86 -4.51 11.04
C LEU A 76 -2.30 -4.82 12.44
N ALA A 77 -1.73 -3.84 13.12
CA ALA A 77 -1.22 -3.96 14.47
C ALA A 77 -2.35 -4.31 15.48
N ARG A 78 -3.50 -3.65 15.34
CA ARG A 78 -4.69 -3.92 16.16
C ARG A 78 -5.14 -5.39 16.03
N GLN A 79 -5.19 -5.91 14.79
CA GLN A 79 -5.62 -7.29 14.53
C GLN A 79 -4.59 -8.34 14.97
N THR A 80 -3.31 -7.97 14.99
CA THR A 80 -2.20 -8.91 15.28
C THR A 80 -1.64 -8.77 16.70
N GLY A 81 -2.08 -7.76 17.46
CA GLY A 81 -1.57 -7.47 18.80
C GLY A 81 -0.13 -6.94 18.79
N LYS A 82 0.31 -6.31 17.69
CA LYS A 82 1.67 -5.78 17.51
C LYS A 82 1.69 -4.27 17.76
N ARG A 83 2.90 -3.70 17.84
CA ARG A 83 3.10 -2.26 17.95
C ARG A 83 3.00 -1.62 16.56
N ALA A 84 2.27 -0.49 16.43
CA ALA A 84 2.19 0.31 15.21
C ALA A 84 2.98 1.60 15.38
N ILE A 85 3.77 1.95 14.38
CA ILE A 85 4.45 3.23 14.24
C ILE A 85 4.35 3.71 12.79
N PHE A 86 4.75 4.94 12.52
CA PHE A 86 4.83 5.43 11.15
C PHE A 86 6.11 6.23 10.90
N THR A 87 6.55 6.23 9.65
CA THR A 87 7.55 7.15 9.13
C THR A 87 6.86 8.31 8.42
N GLU A 88 7.50 9.47 8.42
CA GLU A 88 6.98 10.67 7.77
C GLU A 88 8.09 11.39 7.00
N ARG A 89 7.71 12.22 6.01
CA ARG A 89 8.68 13.05 5.30
C ARG A 89 8.86 14.39 5.98
N VAL A 90 10.11 14.73 6.23
CA VAL A 90 10.54 16.08 6.62
C VAL A 90 11.51 16.56 5.56
N ASP A 91 11.24 17.69 4.95
CA ASP A 91 12.02 18.23 3.84
C ASP A 91 12.25 17.20 2.71
N ASN A 92 11.20 16.46 2.37
CA ASN A 92 11.19 15.35 1.41
C ASN A 92 12.05 14.13 1.77
N VAL A 93 12.61 14.05 2.96
CA VAL A 93 13.37 12.90 3.46
C VAL A 93 12.49 12.05 4.39
N MET A 94 12.38 10.76 4.11
CA MET A 94 11.70 9.81 4.99
C MET A 94 12.47 9.67 6.30
N CYS A 95 11.79 9.80 7.44
CA CYS A 95 12.40 9.72 8.75
C CYS A 95 11.45 9.17 9.82
N LEU A 96 12.03 8.72 10.94
CA LEU A 96 11.33 8.30 12.13
C LEU A 96 11.44 9.42 13.18
N LYS A 97 10.43 10.30 13.24
CA LYS A 97 10.49 11.51 14.06
C LYS A 97 9.88 11.34 15.45
N ARG A 98 8.83 10.56 15.56
CA ARG A 98 7.96 10.48 16.76
C ARG A 98 8.15 9.20 17.55
N PHE A 99 8.74 8.20 16.95
CA PHE A 99 8.84 6.84 17.48
C PHE A 99 10.28 6.38 17.52
N ALA A 100 10.52 5.30 18.27
CA ALA A 100 11.80 4.62 18.28
C ALA A 100 11.61 3.17 17.82
N ILE A 101 12.61 2.65 17.12
CA ILE A 101 12.82 1.24 16.85
C ILE A 101 14.01 0.81 17.68
N HIS A 102 13.89 -0.29 18.42
CA HIS A 102 14.99 -0.82 19.21
C HIS A 102 15.85 -1.78 18.36
N PRO A 103 17.17 -1.84 18.63
CA PRO A 103 18.05 -2.73 17.89
C PRO A 103 17.56 -4.17 17.91
N GLY A 104 17.47 -4.79 16.71
CA GLY A 104 17.02 -6.15 16.53
C GLY A 104 15.50 -6.34 16.42
N GLU A 105 14.68 -5.31 16.65
CA GLU A 105 13.22 -5.42 16.41
C GLU A 105 12.92 -5.77 14.97
N LYS A 106 12.06 -6.78 14.76
CA LYS A 106 11.60 -7.25 13.48
C LYS A 106 10.41 -6.43 13.01
N CYS A 107 10.59 -5.72 11.90
CA CYS A 107 9.62 -4.77 11.37
C CYS A 107 9.02 -5.26 10.05
N ILE A 108 7.71 -5.05 9.89
CA ILE A 108 7.01 -5.16 8.61
C ILE A 108 6.50 -3.78 8.20
N ILE A 109 6.65 -3.43 6.93
CA ILE A 109 6.06 -2.22 6.35
C ILE A 109 4.62 -2.51 5.96
N ALA A 110 3.68 -1.61 6.29
CA ALA A 110 2.29 -1.68 5.87
C ALA A 110 1.94 -0.49 4.98
N GLU A 111 1.64 -0.78 3.72
CA GLU A 111 1.31 0.21 2.68
C GLU A 111 -0.17 0.10 2.26
N ASP A 112 -0.69 1.15 1.70
CA ASP A 112 -1.97 1.13 1.00
C ASP A 112 -1.84 0.46 -0.37
N VAL A 113 -0.99 0.97 -1.25
CA VAL A 113 -0.75 0.46 -2.61
C VAL A 113 0.75 0.39 -2.87
N VAL A 114 1.23 -0.77 -3.27
CA VAL A 114 2.61 -0.94 -3.75
C VAL A 114 2.64 -0.98 -5.27
N THR A 115 3.35 -0.04 -5.88
CA THR A 115 3.64 -0.02 -7.31
C THR A 115 5.12 -0.26 -7.57
N THR A 116 5.96 0.74 -7.40
CA THR A 116 7.41 0.65 -7.54
C THR A 116 8.12 0.30 -6.23
N GLY A 117 7.44 0.45 -5.09
CA GLY A 117 8.00 0.19 -3.76
C GLY A 117 9.02 1.24 -3.28
N ILE A 118 9.09 2.44 -3.90
CA ILE A 118 10.06 3.49 -3.52
C ILE A 118 9.84 3.95 -2.08
N SER A 119 8.61 4.27 -1.67
CA SER A 119 8.30 4.69 -0.29
C SER A 119 8.67 3.60 0.71
N SER A 120 8.39 2.35 0.36
CA SER A 120 8.75 1.21 1.19
C SER A 120 10.28 1.03 1.29
N LEU A 121 11.03 1.28 0.20
CA LEU A 121 12.49 1.22 0.21
C LEU A 121 13.09 2.31 1.11
N GLU A 122 12.55 3.51 1.08
CA GLU A 122 12.96 4.59 1.98
C GLU A 122 12.63 4.26 3.44
N THR A 123 11.45 3.69 3.70
CA THR A 123 11.04 3.25 5.04
C THR A 123 11.94 2.12 5.55
N LYS A 124 12.28 1.14 4.68
CA LYS A 124 13.24 0.08 5.02
C LYS A 124 14.57 0.68 5.49
N ARG A 125 15.10 1.65 4.74
CA ARG A 125 16.35 2.32 5.13
C ARG A 125 16.26 2.94 6.52
N VAL A 126 15.16 3.66 6.81
CA VAL A 126 14.93 4.27 8.14
C VAL A 126 14.86 3.21 9.25
N ILE A 127 14.21 2.06 9.00
CA ILE A 127 14.16 0.95 9.95
C ILE A 127 15.56 0.41 10.24
N GLU A 128 16.36 0.17 9.20
CA GLU A 128 17.70 -0.41 9.32
C GLU A 128 18.71 0.57 9.93
N GLU A 129 18.62 1.86 9.62
CA GLU A 129 19.42 2.92 10.24
C GLU A 129 19.13 3.05 11.75
N ALA A 130 17.89 2.74 12.18
CA ALA A 130 17.52 2.69 13.59
C ALA A 130 17.95 1.37 14.30
N GLY A 131 18.54 0.42 13.58
CA GLY A 131 18.98 -0.88 14.09
C GLY A 131 17.91 -1.97 14.04
N GLY A 132 16.75 -1.73 13.44
CA GLY A 132 15.70 -2.73 13.22
C GLY A 132 16.00 -3.66 12.02
N ILE A 133 15.22 -4.71 11.92
CA ILE A 133 15.29 -5.71 10.83
C ILE A 133 14.00 -5.60 10.00
N CYS A 134 14.12 -5.12 8.76
CA CYS A 134 12.96 -5.07 7.85
C CYS A 134 12.74 -6.43 7.19
N LEU A 135 11.62 -7.09 7.51
CA LEU A 135 11.27 -8.40 6.96
C LEU A 135 10.64 -8.30 5.57
N GLY A 136 9.90 -7.23 5.27
CA GLY A 136 9.22 -7.05 3.99
C GLY A 136 8.03 -6.10 4.09
N ILE A 137 7.17 -6.16 3.08
CA ILE A 137 6.00 -5.30 2.92
C ILE A 137 4.73 -6.13 3.05
N THR A 138 3.72 -5.55 3.68
CA THR A 138 2.32 -5.93 3.52
C THR A 138 1.56 -4.77 2.89
N CYS A 139 0.52 -5.03 2.11
CA CYS A 139 -0.27 -3.95 1.52
C CYS A 139 -1.73 -4.35 1.30
N VAL A 140 -2.58 -3.36 1.11
CA VAL A 140 -3.95 -3.61 0.66
C VAL A 140 -3.91 -4.03 -0.81
N VAL A 141 -3.27 -3.25 -1.67
CA VAL A 141 -3.20 -3.53 -3.10
C VAL A 141 -1.75 -3.67 -3.57
N ASP A 142 -1.41 -4.84 -4.07
CA ASP A 142 -0.17 -5.07 -4.80
C ASP A 142 -0.41 -4.84 -6.29
N ARG A 143 0.27 -3.83 -6.85
CA ARG A 143 0.25 -3.47 -8.28
C ARG A 143 1.62 -3.66 -8.94
N THR A 144 2.52 -4.41 -8.31
CA THR A 144 3.81 -4.72 -8.91
C THR A 144 3.64 -5.64 -10.12
N LYS A 145 4.51 -5.50 -11.09
CA LYS A 145 4.52 -6.30 -12.31
C LYS A 145 5.67 -7.31 -12.29
N PRO A 146 5.54 -8.46 -12.97
CA PRO A 146 6.63 -9.44 -13.06
C PRO A 146 7.93 -8.83 -13.60
N GLU A 147 7.83 -7.94 -14.59
CA GLU A 147 8.97 -7.23 -15.21
C GLU A 147 9.54 -6.09 -14.36
N ALA A 148 8.81 -5.65 -13.33
CA ALA A 148 9.21 -4.60 -12.39
C ALA A 148 8.74 -4.96 -10.97
N PRO A 149 9.35 -5.97 -10.35
CA PRO A 149 8.98 -6.38 -9.01
C PRO A 149 9.36 -5.32 -7.96
N SER A 150 8.73 -5.39 -6.79
CA SER A 150 9.16 -4.56 -5.66
C SER A 150 10.62 -4.89 -5.27
N PRO A 151 11.43 -3.89 -4.92
CA PRO A 151 12.80 -4.11 -4.40
C PRO A 151 12.82 -4.80 -3.03
N ILE A 152 11.68 -4.87 -2.36
CA ILE A 152 11.51 -5.52 -1.06
C ILE A 152 10.42 -6.58 -1.22
N PRO A 153 10.55 -7.77 -0.60
CA PRO A 153 9.54 -8.82 -0.68
C PRO A 153 8.17 -8.34 -0.20
N ILE A 154 7.12 -8.63 -0.97
CA ILE A 154 5.74 -8.46 -0.53
C ILE A 154 5.32 -9.77 0.16
N LEU A 155 5.17 -9.72 1.48
CA LEU A 155 4.87 -10.88 2.33
C LEU A 155 3.40 -11.25 2.27
N ALA A 156 2.53 -10.24 2.20
CA ALA A 156 1.09 -10.40 2.07
C ALA A 156 0.45 -9.19 1.41
N SER A 157 -0.59 -9.43 0.62
CA SER A 157 -1.49 -8.38 0.11
C SER A 157 -2.93 -8.86 0.22
N ALA A 158 -3.87 -7.94 0.42
CA ALA A 158 -5.29 -8.26 0.38
C ALA A 158 -5.75 -8.49 -1.07
N LEU A 159 -5.14 -7.76 -2.01
CA LEU A 159 -5.49 -7.82 -3.42
C LEU A 159 -4.26 -7.64 -4.31
N LYS A 160 -4.13 -8.46 -5.35
CA LYS A 160 -3.19 -8.27 -6.46
C LYS A 160 -3.96 -7.76 -7.65
N LEU A 161 -3.57 -6.59 -8.19
CA LEU A 161 -4.20 -5.98 -9.36
C LEU A 161 -3.15 -5.66 -10.43
N ASP A 162 -3.39 -6.16 -11.62
CA ASP A 162 -2.70 -5.67 -12.81
C ASP A 162 -3.57 -4.56 -13.44
N LEU A 163 -3.11 -3.32 -13.27
CA LEU A 163 -3.77 -2.16 -13.85
C LEU A 163 -2.87 -1.58 -14.94
N PRO A 164 -3.15 -1.90 -16.22
CA PRO A 164 -2.36 -1.38 -17.31
C PRO A 164 -2.48 0.15 -17.39
N ASN A 165 -1.40 0.79 -17.75
CA ASN A 165 -1.38 2.21 -18.05
C ASN A 165 -0.73 2.46 -19.41
N TYR A 166 -1.17 3.51 -20.09
CA TYR A 166 -0.85 3.78 -21.49
C TYR A 166 -0.31 5.20 -21.63
N THR A 167 0.49 5.44 -22.66
CA THR A 167 0.70 6.80 -23.13
C THR A 167 -0.61 7.35 -23.73
N PRO A 168 -0.81 8.69 -23.81
CA PRO A 168 -2.01 9.25 -24.42
C PRO A 168 -2.28 8.69 -25.83
N GLU A 169 -1.21 8.51 -26.63
CA GLU A 169 -1.27 8.04 -28.02
C GLU A 169 -1.68 6.57 -28.13
N GLU A 170 -1.28 5.76 -27.15
CA GLU A 170 -1.54 4.31 -27.12
C GLU A 170 -2.83 3.95 -26.39
N CYS A 171 -3.42 4.92 -25.66
CA CYS A 171 -4.57 4.66 -24.78
C CYS A 171 -5.79 4.15 -25.58
N PRO A 172 -6.25 2.92 -25.31
CA PRO A 172 -7.43 2.38 -25.99
C PRO A 172 -8.71 3.14 -25.66
N ILE A 173 -8.80 3.69 -24.43
CA ILE A 173 -9.98 4.44 -23.97
C ILE A 173 -10.10 5.77 -24.71
N CYS A 174 -8.96 6.45 -24.97
CA CYS A 174 -8.91 7.63 -25.83
C CYS A 174 -9.39 7.32 -27.25
N LYS A 175 -8.94 6.19 -27.80
CA LYS A 175 -9.30 5.78 -29.16
C LYS A 175 -10.79 5.43 -29.29
N GLU A 176 -11.39 4.90 -28.23
CA GLU A 176 -12.84 4.63 -28.21
C GLU A 176 -13.67 5.91 -28.04
N GLY A 177 -13.16 6.93 -27.36
CA GLY A 177 -13.81 8.22 -27.17
C GLY A 177 -15.11 8.19 -26.34
N LYS A 178 -15.36 7.10 -25.59
CA LYS A 178 -16.62 6.89 -24.84
C LYS A 178 -16.61 7.46 -23.43
N LEU A 179 -15.43 7.52 -22.79
CA LEU A 179 -15.28 7.98 -21.41
C LEU A 179 -14.44 9.26 -21.39
N PRO A 180 -14.90 10.30 -20.67
CA PRO A 180 -14.11 11.50 -20.46
C PRO A 180 -12.86 11.19 -19.64
N LEU A 181 -11.77 11.88 -19.92
CA LEU A 181 -10.56 11.83 -19.10
C LEU A 181 -10.77 12.68 -17.84
N VAL A 182 -10.53 12.11 -16.64
CA VAL A 182 -10.64 12.76 -15.33
C VAL A 182 -9.34 12.63 -14.56
#